data_7c71900d7d0b768403793f522fb26df2
#
_entry.id   7c71900d7d0b768403793f522fb26df2
#
_cell.length_a   1.000
_cell.length_b   1.000
_cell.length_c   1.000
_cell.angle_alpha   90.00
_cell.angle_beta   90.00
_cell.angle_gamma   90.00
#
_symmetry.space_group_name_H-M   'P 1'
#
loop_
_entity.id
_entity.type
_entity.pdbx_description
1 polymer ?
#
loop_
_entity_poly.entity_id
_entity_poly.type
_entity_poly.pdbx_seq_one_letter_code
_entity_poly.pdbx_strand_id
1 'polypeptide(L)'
;MFNGNGKYYWDNKKYNEATLRIGGGLGYQTASVEVSLIPFKEKRWYAGGSSRTNTMKQYADKLGIRLEMVDWLSKTWQISTALEYGKSRYKIRKHLDGNYYFISSTLFYLPKSTQFWFVGMDFHRENTQALDNAYQQKTLRLGWGQDWFHGISSRFTFSYANRAYREKDFIGVQQKNREYTTTITLWHRNIHFMGLTPKLSWDYQKSTSNHAFYRYDKNRIYLEIGKTF
;
A
#
# COMPACT_ATOMS: atom_id res chain seq x y z
N MET A 1 14.69 6.80 -5.04
CA MET A 1 13.37 6.81 -4.38
C MET A 1 13.53 7.01 -2.89
N PHE A 2 12.81 7.92 -2.32
CA PHE A 2 12.70 8.12 -0.86
C PHE A 2 11.21 8.14 -0.52
N ASN A 3 10.78 7.28 0.40
CA ASN A 3 9.39 7.22 0.85
C ASN A 3 9.36 7.03 2.36
N GLY A 4 8.67 7.92 3.05
CA GLY A 4 8.43 7.83 4.48
C GLY A 4 6.95 7.98 4.77
N ASN A 5 6.39 7.11 5.59
CA ASN A 5 5.03 7.24 6.08
C ASN A 5 4.97 6.90 7.57
N GLY A 6 3.96 7.43 8.23
CA GLY A 6 3.72 7.13 9.64
C GLY A 6 2.25 7.31 9.97
N LYS A 7 1.77 6.55 10.95
CA LYS A 7 0.44 6.69 11.54
C LYS A 7 0.59 6.96 13.02
N TYR A 8 -0.01 8.01 13.47
CA TYR A 8 -0.01 8.43 14.86
C TYR A 8 -1.43 8.44 15.42
N TYR A 9 -1.64 7.69 16.49
CA TYR A 9 -2.92 7.58 17.20
C TYR A 9 -2.79 8.27 18.55
N TRP A 10 -3.54 9.36 18.77
CA TRP A 10 -3.50 10.15 19.99
C TRP A 10 -3.94 9.37 21.22
N ASP A 11 -5.07 8.66 21.10
CA ASP A 11 -5.68 7.93 22.21
C ASP A 11 -5.14 6.51 22.37
N ASN A 12 -4.50 5.97 21.33
CA ASN A 12 -4.06 4.59 21.32
C ASN A 12 -2.66 4.44 20.76
N LYS A 13 -1.69 5.08 21.41
CA LYS A 13 -0.28 5.17 21.01
C LYS A 13 0.39 3.82 20.73
N LYS A 14 -0.14 2.71 21.28
CA LYS A 14 0.36 1.36 20.99
C LYS A 14 0.22 0.95 19.52
N TYR A 15 -0.61 1.63 18.72
CA TYR A 15 -0.77 1.39 17.30
C TYR A 15 0.05 2.33 16.41
N ASN A 16 0.86 3.23 17.01
CA ASN A 16 1.72 4.10 16.25
C ASN A 16 2.71 3.26 15.43
N GLU A 17 2.84 3.61 14.17
CA GLU A 17 3.77 2.96 13.24
C GLU A 17 4.45 3.99 12.34
N ALA A 18 5.67 3.70 11.93
CA ALA A 18 6.39 4.45 10.92
C ALA A 18 7.17 3.51 10.01
N THR A 19 7.30 3.90 8.76
CA THR A 19 8.06 3.18 7.76
C THR A 19 8.91 4.17 6.99
N LEU A 20 10.18 3.83 6.77
CA LEU A 20 11.10 4.56 5.93
C LEU A 20 11.69 3.61 4.90
N ARG A 21 11.49 3.91 3.61
CA ARG A 21 12.08 3.17 2.49
C ARG A 21 13.02 4.09 1.71
N ILE A 22 14.23 3.63 1.50
CA ILE A 22 15.24 4.29 0.70
C ILE A 22 15.67 3.31 -0.40
N GLY A 23 15.71 3.79 -1.64
CA GLY A 23 16.16 3.02 -2.79
C GLY A 23 16.81 3.92 -3.81
N GLY A 24 17.77 3.39 -4.53
CA GLY A 24 18.41 4.01 -5.67
C GLY A 24 18.63 2.98 -6.75
N GLY A 25 18.49 3.34 -8.02
CA GLY A 25 18.54 2.38 -9.09
C GLY A 25 18.82 3.02 -10.44
N LEU A 26 18.80 2.18 -11.45
CA LEU A 26 18.99 2.58 -12.84
C LEU A 26 17.63 2.56 -13.54
N GLY A 27 17.43 3.55 -14.40
CA GLY A 27 16.24 3.65 -15.25
C GLY A 27 16.63 3.80 -16.71
N TYR A 28 15.79 3.29 -17.58
CA TYR A 28 15.85 3.48 -19.02
C TYR A 28 14.52 4.02 -19.49
N GLN A 29 14.55 5.08 -20.27
CA GLN A 29 13.35 5.76 -20.75
C GLN A 29 13.43 5.96 -22.26
N THR A 30 12.32 5.66 -22.92
CA THR A 30 12.05 5.99 -24.33
C THR A 30 10.89 6.97 -24.41
N ALA A 31 10.38 7.24 -25.61
CA ALA A 31 9.20 8.08 -25.80
C ALA A 31 7.93 7.49 -25.19
N SER A 32 7.81 6.16 -25.10
CA SER A 32 6.59 5.49 -24.60
C SER A 32 6.83 4.61 -23.38
N VAL A 33 8.05 4.11 -23.19
CA VAL A 33 8.36 3.12 -22.14
C VAL A 33 9.39 3.70 -21.17
N GLU A 34 9.10 3.55 -19.87
CA GLU A 34 10.03 3.78 -18.78
C GLU A 34 10.19 2.48 -18.00
N VAL A 35 11.43 2.05 -17.79
CA VAL A 35 11.75 0.86 -16.97
C VAL A 35 12.77 1.27 -15.93
N SER A 36 12.57 0.89 -14.69
CA SER A 36 13.52 1.16 -13.61
C SER A 36 13.74 -0.07 -12.73
N LEU A 37 15.00 -0.28 -12.34
CA LEU A 37 15.42 -1.32 -11.42
C LEU A 37 15.95 -0.67 -10.14
N ILE A 38 15.28 -0.90 -9.02
CA ILE A 38 15.46 -0.16 -7.77
C ILE A 38 15.74 -1.13 -6.62
N PRO A 39 16.99 -1.42 -6.27
CA PRO A 39 17.30 -1.98 -4.97
C PRO A 39 16.88 -1.02 -3.85
N PHE A 40 16.33 -1.55 -2.79
CA PHE A 40 15.83 -0.73 -1.68
C PHE A 40 16.06 -1.39 -0.33
N LYS A 41 16.09 -0.53 0.70
CA LYS A 41 16.03 -0.91 2.11
C LYS A 41 14.86 -0.20 2.77
N GLU A 42 14.09 -0.94 3.56
CA GLU A 42 12.96 -0.41 4.33
C GLU A 42 13.16 -0.73 5.81
N LYS A 43 12.92 0.25 6.66
CA LYS A 43 12.84 0.08 8.11
C LYS A 43 11.43 0.38 8.57
N ARG A 44 10.94 -0.43 9.50
CA ARG A 44 9.61 -0.25 10.12
C ARG A 44 9.76 -0.17 11.62
N TRP A 45 9.05 0.79 12.19
CA TRP A 45 8.95 0.99 13.64
C TRP A 45 7.50 0.82 14.05
N TYR A 46 7.32 0.29 15.25
CA TYR A 46 6.01 0.03 15.81
C TYR A 46 6.03 0.21 17.33
N ALA A 47 4.99 0.84 17.90
CA ALA A 47 4.89 1.07 19.33
C ALA A 47 4.27 -0.10 20.11
N GLY A 48 3.51 -0.98 19.45
CA GLY A 48 2.75 -2.08 20.05
C GLY A 48 3.53 -3.36 20.38
N GLY A 49 4.86 -3.32 20.29
CA GLY A 49 5.68 -4.41 20.82
C GLY A 49 5.61 -4.40 22.35
N SER A 50 5.89 -5.49 23.01
CA SER A 50 5.81 -5.84 24.45
C SER A 50 6.23 -4.78 25.51
N SER A 51 6.29 -3.52 25.20
CA SER A 51 6.77 -2.45 26.06
C SER A 51 5.62 -1.70 26.72
N ARG A 52 5.63 -1.62 28.03
CA ARG A 52 4.73 -0.77 28.85
C ARG A 52 4.81 0.74 28.49
N THR A 53 5.80 1.14 27.70
CA THR A 53 6.15 2.55 27.46
C THR A 53 5.55 3.13 26.17
N ASN A 54 4.84 2.35 25.33
CA ASN A 54 4.31 2.80 24.04
C ASN A 54 5.34 3.55 23.15
N THR A 55 6.63 3.28 23.34
CA THR A 55 7.70 3.89 22.56
C THR A 55 7.89 3.19 21.23
N MET A 56 8.08 3.97 20.18
CA MET A 56 8.39 3.46 18.85
C MET A 56 9.72 2.70 18.86
N LYS A 57 9.67 1.40 18.60
CA LYS A 57 10.86 0.55 18.46
C LYS A 57 10.95 0.01 17.05
N GLN A 58 12.17 -0.21 16.57
CA GLN A 58 12.38 -0.86 15.30
C GLN A 58 11.78 -2.27 15.35
N TYR A 59 10.84 -2.52 14.44
CA TYR A 59 10.06 -3.75 14.39
C TYR A 59 10.57 -4.71 13.34
N ALA A 60 10.85 -4.20 12.13
CA ALA A 60 11.30 -5.00 11.01
C ALA A 60 12.23 -4.21 10.08
N ASP A 61 13.09 -4.94 9.38
CA ASP A 61 13.89 -4.49 8.25
C ASP A 61 13.43 -5.28 7.00
N LYS A 62 13.33 -4.60 5.85
CA LYS A 62 13.19 -5.26 4.55
C LYS A 62 14.34 -4.84 3.64
N LEU A 63 14.85 -5.79 2.89
CA LEU A 63 15.84 -5.58 1.83
C LEU A 63 15.28 -6.22 0.57
N GLY A 64 15.27 -5.51 -0.55
CA GLY A 64 14.69 -6.04 -1.77
C GLY A 64 15.12 -5.30 -3.02
N ILE A 65 14.57 -5.78 -4.13
CA ILE A 65 14.71 -5.20 -5.45
C ILE A 65 13.32 -5.04 -6.06
N ARG A 66 13.12 -3.92 -6.74
CA ARG A 66 11.88 -3.59 -7.42
C ARG A 66 12.16 -3.24 -8.87
N LEU A 67 11.48 -3.87 -9.78
CA LEU A 67 11.40 -3.53 -11.18
C LEU A 67 10.08 -2.81 -11.42
N GLU A 68 10.13 -1.63 -11.98
CA GLU A 68 8.95 -0.86 -12.40
C GLU A 68 9.01 -0.66 -13.92
N MET A 69 7.85 -0.75 -14.54
CA MET A 69 7.65 -0.47 -15.95
C MET A 69 6.41 0.38 -16.12
N VAL A 70 6.53 1.46 -16.86
CA VAL A 70 5.41 2.27 -17.32
C VAL A 70 5.48 2.31 -18.84
N ASP A 71 4.37 1.97 -19.51
CA ASP A 71 4.29 1.97 -20.97
C ASP A 71 3.02 2.70 -21.41
N TRP A 72 3.19 3.64 -22.34
CA TRP A 72 2.11 4.33 -23.02
C TRP A 72 1.70 3.57 -24.28
N LEU A 73 0.65 2.75 -24.15
CA LEU A 73 0.10 1.98 -25.26
C LEU A 73 -0.52 2.87 -26.33
N SER A 74 -0.98 4.06 -25.94
CA SER A 74 -1.49 5.11 -26.80
C SER A 74 -1.50 6.46 -26.06
N LYS A 75 -2.00 7.53 -26.69
CA LYS A 75 -2.18 8.85 -26.04
C LYS A 75 -3.13 8.83 -24.84
N THR A 76 -4.01 7.81 -24.74
CA THR A 76 -5.04 7.71 -23.72
C THR A 76 -4.94 6.46 -22.84
N TRP A 77 -4.07 5.53 -23.19
CA TRP A 77 -3.89 4.28 -22.45
C TRP A 77 -2.47 4.12 -21.96
N GLN A 78 -2.33 3.84 -20.68
CA GLN A 78 -1.05 3.59 -20.02
C GLN A 78 -1.15 2.32 -19.19
N ILE A 79 -0.13 1.49 -19.20
CA ILE A 79 0.02 0.37 -18.28
C ILE A 79 1.21 0.63 -17.35
N SER A 80 1.02 0.37 -16.07
CA SER A 80 2.07 0.42 -15.06
C SER A 80 2.18 -0.94 -14.40
N THR A 81 3.37 -1.52 -14.40
CA THR A 81 3.65 -2.83 -13.81
C THR A 81 4.81 -2.70 -12.83
N ALA A 82 4.69 -3.36 -11.69
CA ALA A 82 5.75 -3.46 -10.71
C ALA A 82 5.95 -4.90 -10.26
N LEU A 83 7.20 -5.33 -10.19
CA LEU A 83 7.61 -6.62 -9.64
C LEU A 83 8.55 -6.33 -8.47
N GLU A 84 8.29 -6.90 -7.31
CA GLU A 84 9.13 -6.70 -6.13
C GLU A 84 9.43 -8.05 -5.48
N TYR A 85 10.69 -8.25 -5.16
CA TYR A 85 11.16 -9.37 -4.35
C TYR A 85 11.98 -8.85 -3.20
N GLY A 86 11.78 -9.38 -2.00
CA GLY A 86 12.56 -8.97 -0.84
C GLY A 86 12.56 -9.97 0.29
N LYS A 87 13.46 -9.69 1.24
CA LYS A 87 13.59 -10.41 2.51
C LYS A 87 13.14 -9.50 3.65
N SER A 88 12.28 -10.05 4.51
CA SER A 88 11.84 -9.41 5.75
C SER A 88 12.55 -10.01 6.94
N ARG A 89 13.07 -9.18 7.85
CA ARG A 89 13.70 -9.59 9.10
C ARG A 89 13.07 -8.82 10.25
N TYR A 90 12.51 -9.55 11.19
CA TYR A 90 11.85 -8.98 12.36
C TYR A 90 12.78 -8.99 13.56
N LYS A 91 12.79 -7.93 14.37
CA LYS A 91 13.70 -7.82 15.52
C LYS A 91 13.30 -8.75 16.68
N ILE A 92 12.00 -8.84 16.96
CA ILE A 92 11.47 -9.60 18.10
C ILE A 92 10.77 -10.88 17.62
N ARG A 93 9.93 -10.79 16.59
CA ARG A 93 9.12 -11.89 16.06
C ARG A 93 9.86 -12.64 14.96
N LYS A 94 10.95 -13.34 15.31
CA LYS A 94 11.82 -14.04 14.35
C LYS A 94 11.10 -15.08 13.48
N HIS A 95 10.04 -15.69 13.99
CA HIS A 95 9.21 -16.64 13.26
C HIS A 95 8.51 -15.99 12.04
N LEU A 96 8.45 -14.65 11.95
CA LEU A 96 7.95 -13.91 10.80
C LEU A 96 9.04 -13.58 9.76
N ASP A 97 10.31 -13.92 10.03
CA ASP A 97 11.39 -13.74 9.05
C ASP A 97 11.09 -14.56 7.79
N GLY A 98 11.35 -13.98 6.62
CA GLY A 98 11.02 -14.67 5.39
C GLY A 98 11.26 -13.86 4.14
N ASN A 99 10.72 -14.35 3.03
CA ASN A 99 10.77 -13.69 1.73
C ASN A 99 9.37 -13.32 1.26
N TYR A 100 9.27 -12.26 0.47
CA TYR A 100 8.01 -11.92 -0.17
C TYR A 100 8.20 -11.63 -1.65
N TYR A 101 7.11 -11.82 -2.38
CA TYR A 101 6.95 -11.48 -3.79
C TYR A 101 5.74 -10.58 -3.93
N PHE A 102 5.87 -9.52 -4.69
CA PHE A 102 4.76 -8.65 -5.02
C PHE A 102 4.78 -8.36 -6.52
N ILE A 103 3.63 -8.51 -7.14
CA ILE A 103 3.37 -8.21 -8.55
C ILE A 103 2.16 -7.29 -8.57
N SER A 104 2.27 -6.18 -9.27
CA SER A 104 1.17 -5.25 -9.48
C SER A 104 1.14 -4.84 -10.94
N SER A 105 -0.04 -4.82 -11.54
CA SER A 105 -0.27 -4.25 -12.85
C SER A 105 -1.51 -3.40 -12.84
N THR A 106 -1.44 -2.21 -13.43
CA THR A 106 -2.54 -1.25 -13.48
C THR A 106 -2.65 -0.68 -14.88
N LEU A 107 -3.82 -0.81 -15.47
CA LEU A 107 -4.18 -0.19 -16.74
C LEU A 107 -4.94 1.10 -16.47
N PHE A 108 -4.46 2.20 -16.99
CA PHE A 108 -5.09 3.51 -16.93
C PHE A 108 -5.72 3.86 -18.27
N TYR A 109 -6.89 4.46 -18.20
CA TYR A 109 -7.55 5.12 -19.31
C TYR A 109 -7.72 6.61 -19.01
N LEU A 110 -7.11 7.46 -19.81
CA LEU A 110 -7.04 8.91 -19.66
C LEU A 110 -7.74 9.59 -20.84
N PRO A 111 -9.10 9.62 -20.88
CA PRO A 111 -9.84 10.18 -22.02
C PRO A 111 -9.62 11.69 -22.17
N LYS A 112 -9.31 12.37 -21.06
CA LYS A 112 -9.06 13.82 -20.99
C LYS A 112 -7.95 14.07 -19.95
N SER A 113 -7.29 15.21 -20.06
CA SER A 113 -6.30 15.64 -19.06
C SER A 113 -6.86 15.83 -17.65
N THR A 114 -8.18 15.96 -17.53
CA THR A 114 -8.90 16.18 -16.26
C THR A 114 -9.57 14.92 -15.72
N GLN A 115 -9.43 13.78 -16.39
CA GLN A 115 -10.14 12.56 -16.02
C GLN A 115 -9.29 11.32 -16.27
N PHE A 116 -9.32 10.39 -15.33
CA PHE A 116 -8.76 9.06 -15.53
C PHE A 116 -9.60 7.97 -14.86
N TRP A 117 -9.49 6.79 -15.44
CA TRP A 117 -10.01 5.54 -14.89
C TRP A 117 -8.85 4.55 -14.77
N PHE A 118 -8.93 3.64 -13.82
CA PHE A 118 -7.97 2.55 -13.78
C PHE A 118 -8.60 1.25 -13.30
N VAL A 119 -8.03 0.15 -13.78
CA VAL A 119 -8.20 -1.18 -13.24
C VAL A 119 -6.82 -1.75 -12.93
N GLY A 120 -6.66 -2.35 -11.77
CA GLY A 120 -5.39 -2.93 -11.34
C GLY A 120 -5.57 -4.27 -10.67
N MET A 121 -4.56 -5.12 -10.80
CA MET A 121 -4.47 -6.41 -10.13
C MET A 121 -3.15 -6.50 -9.40
N ASP A 122 -3.19 -7.00 -8.15
CA ASP A 122 -1.99 -7.27 -7.38
C ASP A 122 -1.97 -8.73 -6.93
N PHE A 123 -0.79 -9.28 -6.90
CA PHE A 123 -0.48 -10.55 -6.26
C PHE A 123 0.61 -10.33 -5.23
N HIS A 124 0.36 -10.74 -3.99
CA HIS A 124 1.35 -10.69 -2.92
C HIS A 124 1.46 -12.07 -2.28
N ARG A 125 2.68 -12.55 -2.11
CA ARG A 125 2.99 -13.78 -1.38
C ARG A 125 4.04 -13.47 -0.33
N GLU A 126 3.73 -13.79 0.92
CA GLU A 126 4.66 -13.75 2.05
C GLU A 126 4.97 -15.18 2.47
N ASN A 127 6.24 -15.55 2.45
CA ASN A 127 6.73 -16.83 2.95
C ASN A 127 7.49 -16.56 4.24
N THR A 128 6.93 -16.93 5.38
CA THR A 128 7.51 -16.77 6.71
C THR A 128 8.04 -18.10 7.24
N GLN A 129 8.92 -18.08 8.24
CA GLN A 129 9.39 -19.31 8.90
C GLN A 129 8.22 -20.06 9.57
N ALA A 130 7.33 -19.32 10.25
CA ALA A 130 6.08 -19.87 10.75
C ALA A 130 5.03 -19.89 9.64
N LEU A 131 4.69 -21.08 9.14
CA LEU A 131 3.86 -21.25 7.96
C LEU A 131 2.39 -20.85 8.16
N ASP A 132 1.92 -20.79 9.39
CA ASP A 132 0.63 -20.22 9.79
C ASP A 132 0.52 -18.71 9.53
N ASN A 133 1.67 -18.02 9.42
CA ASN A 133 1.76 -16.60 9.06
C ASN A 133 2.11 -16.38 7.58
N ALA A 134 2.46 -17.43 6.84
CA ALA A 134 2.69 -17.35 5.40
C ALA A 134 1.34 -17.26 4.67
N TYR A 135 1.24 -16.37 3.68
CA TYR A 135 -0.01 -16.17 2.95
C TYR A 135 0.19 -15.81 1.49
N GLN A 136 -0.89 -15.95 0.74
CA GLN A 136 -1.05 -15.39 -0.60
C GLN A 136 -2.25 -14.45 -0.60
N GLN A 137 -2.10 -13.32 -1.27
CA GLN A 137 -3.16 -12.34 -1.45
C GLN A 137 -3.30 -11.96 -2.91
N LYS A 138 -4.53 -11.94 -3.39
CA LYS A 138 -4.90 -11.41 -4.72
C LYS A 138 -5.79 -10.20 -4.49
N THR A 139 -5.51 -9.10 -5.16
CA THR A 139 -6.27 -7.86 -5.02
C THR A 139 -6.70 -7.37 -6.40
N LEU A 140 -7.96 -7.00 -6.53
CA LEU A 140 -8.51 -6.26 -7.66
C LEU A 140 -8.71 -4.81 -7.20
N ARG A 141 -8.30 -3.85 -8.01
CA ARG A 141 -8.47 -2.42 -7.76
C ARG A 141 -9.17 -1.75 -8.93
N LEU A 142 -10.10 -0.87 -8.61
CA LEU A 142 -10.79 -0.01 -9.57
C LEU A 142 -10.71 1.42 -9.06
N GLY A 143 -10.59 2.37 -9.95
CA GLY A 143 -10.61 3.76 -9.53
C GLY A 143 -10.94 4.72 -10.65
N TRP A 144 -11.29 5.89 -10.21
CA TRP A 144 -11.65 7.00 -11.05
C TRP A 144 -11.19 8.31 -10.40
N GLY A 145 -10.70 9.23 -11.21
CA GLY A 145 -10.32 10.57 -10.78
C GLY A 145 -10.84 11.61 -11.74
N GLN A 146 -11.26 12.74 -11.19
CA GLN A 146 -11.81 13.86 -11.93
C GLN A 146 -11.36 15.19 -11.34
N ASP A 147 -10.90 16.05 -12.22
CA ASP A 147 -10.70 17.46 -11.94
C ASP A 147 -11.96 18.23 -12.37
N TRP A 148 -12.58 18.87 -11.39
CA TRP A 148 -13.81 19.64 -11.57
C TRP A 148 -13.51 21.14 -11.80
N PHE A 149 -14.54 21.90 -12.11
CA PHE A 149 -14.47 23.36 -12.13
C PHE A 149 -14.03 23.93 -10.78
N HIS A 150 -13.60 25.18 -10.78
CA HIS A 150 -13.16 25.91 -9.58
C HIS A 150 -12.02 25.25 -8.79
N GLY A 151 -11.22 24.41 -9.42
CA GLY A 151 -10.01 23.82 -8.80
C GLY A 151 -10.26 22.62 -7.89
N ILE A 152 -11.47 22.12 -7.77
CA ILE A 152 -11.79 20.92 -7.00
C ILE A 152 -11.30 19.69 -7.76
N SER A 153 -10.76 18.71 -7.04
CA SER A 153 -10.41 17.39 -7.57
C SER A 153 -10.96 16.31 -6.66
N SER A 154 -11.36 15.20 -7.25
CA SER A 154 -11.84 14.03 -6.54
C SER A 154 -11.18 12.76 -7.06
N ARG A 155 -10.98 11.80 -6.16
CA ARG A 155 -10.57 10.44 -6.49
C ARG A 155 -11.44 9.45 -5.74
N PHE A 156 -11.91 8.45 -6.46
CA PHE A 156 -12.57 7.28 -5.92
C PHE A 156 -11.69 6.06 -6.18
N THR A 157 -11.54 5.20 -5.19
CA THR A 157 -10.84 3.92 -5.33
C THR A 157 -11.63 2.85 -4.59
N PHE A 158 -11.83 1.72 -5.24
CA PHE A 158 -12.37 0.51 -4.65
C PHE A 158 -11.35 -0.62 -4.80
N SER A 159 -11.17 -1.42 -3.76
CA SER A 159 -10.36 -2.63 -3.83
C SER A 159 -11.05 -3.81 -3.15
N TYR A 160 -10.85 -4.97 -3.74
CA TYR A 160 -11.24 -6.26 -3.21
C TYR A 160 -10.00 -7.15 -3.10
N ALA A 161 -9.68 -7.59 -1.89
CA ALA A 161 -8.55 -8.47 -1.63
C ALA A 161 -9.02 -9.80 -1.04
N ASN A 162 -8.47 -10.90 -1.56
CA ASN A 162 -8.63 -12.24 -1.04
C ASN A 162 -7.28 -12.73 -0.55
N ARG A 163 -7.16 -12.99 0.77
CA ARG A 163 -5.97 -13.49 1.43
C ARG A 163 -6.22 -14.88 2.00
N ALA A 164 -5.34 -15.81 1.68
CA ALA A 164 -5.37 -17.17 2.20
C ALA A 164 -4.02 -17.50 2.86
N TYR A 165 -4.08 -17.93 4.11
CA TYR A 165 -2.92 -18.37 4.86
C TYR A 165 -2.60 -19.83 4.54
N ARG A 166 -1.31 -20.20 4.66
CA ARG A 166 -0.81 -21.48 4.17
C ARG A 166 -1.19 -22.63 5.09
N GLU A 167 -1.11 -22.42 6.41
CA GLU A 167 -1.37 -23.45 7.40
C GLU A 167 -2.40 -22.99 8.43
N LYS A 168 -2.83 -23.94 9.26
CA LYS A 168 -3.70 -23.69 10.40
C LYS A 168 -2.92 -23.00 11.51
N ASP A 169 -3.57 -22.07 12.19
CA ASP A 169 -3.03 -21.42 13.37
C ASP A 169 -3.14 -22.34 14.62
N PHE A 170 -2.77 -21.79 15.78
CA PHE A 170 -2.75 -22.52 17.06
C PHE A 170 -4.15 -22.98 17.53
N ILE A 171 -5.23 -22.41 16.97
CA ILE A 171 -6.63 -22.85 17.24
C ILE A 171 -7.18 -23.77 16.15
N GLY A 172 -6.33 -24.20 15.21
CA GLY A 172 -6.70 -25.15 14.16
C GLY A 172 -7.43 -24.56 12.96
N VAL A 173 -7.47 -23.23 12.79
CA VAL A 173 -8.14 -22.55 11.69
C VAL A 173 -7.13 -22.11 10.62
N GLN A 174 -7.30 -22.61 9.39
CA GLN A 174 -6.60 -22.04 8.23
C GLN A 174 -7.32 -20.76 7.82
N GLN A 175 -6.72 -19.62 8.16
CA GLN A 175 -7.32 -18.30 7.97
C GLN A 175 -7.51 -17.95 6.49
N LYS A 176 -8.70 -17.45 6.15
CA LYS A 176 -9.04 -16.88 4.85
C LYS A 176 -9.80 -15.57 5.07
N ASN A 177 -9.31 -14.49 4.48
CA ASN A 177 -9.90 -13.16 4.62
C ASN A 177 -10.34 -12.66 3.25
N ARG A 178 -11.49 -11.96 3.22
CA ARG A 178 -11.93 -11.13 2.12
C ARG A 178 -12.05 -9.70 2.62
N GLU A 179 -11.29 -8.81 2.02
CA GLU A 179 -11.20 -7.41 2.46
C GLU A 179 -11.73 -6.52 1.34
N TYR A 180 -12.61 -5.60 1.69
CA TYR A 180 -13.17 -4.58 0.81
C TYR A 180 -12.70 -3.24 1.34
N THR A 181 -12.17 -2.39 0.48
CA THR A 181 -11.78 -1.03 0.84
C THR A 181 -12.33 -0.07 -0.20
N THR A 182 -12.99 0.97 0.28
CA THR A 182 -13.45 2.10 -0.54
C THR A 182 -12.80 3.35 0.00
N THR A 183 -12.18 4.14 -0.85
CA THR A 183 -11.57 5.43 -0.49
C THR A 183 -12.12 6.51 -1.39
N ILE A 184 -12.56 7.61 -0.80
CA ILE A 184 -12.91 8.85 -1.50
C ILE A 184 -11.97 9.94 -0.99
N THR A 185 -11.28 10.61 -1.90
CA THR A 185 -10.38 11.72 -1.56
C THR A 185 -10.82 12.96 -2.33
N LEU A 186 -10.90 14.07 -1.63
CA LEU A 186 -11.22 15.38 -2.17
C LEU A 186 -10.11 16.37 -1.83
N TRP A 187 -9.73 17.22 -2.78
CA TRP A 187 -8.79 18.30 -2.54
C TRP A 187 -9.06 19.48 -3.47
N HIS A 188 -8.50 20.63 -3.11
CA HIS A 188 -8.56 21.81 -3.96
C HIS A 188 -7.16 22.10 -4.52
N ARG A 189 -7.00 22.13 -5.84
CA ARG A 189 -5.70 22.25 -6.53
C ARG A 189 -4.98 23.57 -6.23
N ASN A 190 -5.75 24.63 -5.97
CA ASN A 190 -5.18 25.96 -5.70
C ASN A 190 -4.89 26.19 -4.21
N ILE A 191 -5.30 25.26 -3.32
CA ILE A 191 -5.00 25.33 -1.90
C ILE A 191 -3.72 24.55 -1.65
N HIS A 192 -2.59 25.26 -1.67
CA HIS A 192 -1.29 24.70 -1.32
C HIS A 192 -0.46 25.73 -0.57
N PHE A 193 0.31 25.25 0.39
CA PHE A 193 1.24 26.06 1.18
C PHE A 193 2.61 25.38 1.16
N MET A 194 3.65 26.08 0.71
CA MET A 194 5.01 25.55 0.56
C MET A 194 5.07 24.23 -0.24
N GLY A 195 4.21 24.09 -1.24
CA GLY A 195 4.08 22.85 -2.03
C GLY A 195 3.31 21.72 -1.33
N LEU A 196 2.73 21.97 -0.15
CA LEU A 196 1.90 21.02 0.59
C LEU A 196 0.43 21.24 0.23
N THR A 197 -0.24 20.19 -0.22
CA THR A 197 -1.67 20.21 -0.56
C THR A 197 -2.46 19.41 0.46
N PRO A 198 -3.41 20.02 1.19
CA PRO A 198 -4.31 19.29 2.06
C PRO A 198 -5.35 18.50 1.24
N LYS A 199 -5.61 17.26 1.65
CA LYS A 199 -6.59 16.38 1.05
C LYS A 199 -7.46 15.78 2.13
N LEU A 200 -8.77 15.84 1.96
CA LEU A 200 -9.73 15.19 2.83
C LEU A 200 -10.03 13.80 2.27
N SER A 201 -9.83 12.78 3.08
CA SER A 201 -10.07 11.39 2.69
C SER A 201 -11.08 10.72 3.62
N TRP A 202 -11.97 9.94 3.01
CA TRP A 202 -12.86 9.02 3.70
C TRP A 202 -12.55 7.60 3.25
N ASP A 203 -12.32 6.71 4.22
CA ASP A 203 -12.07 5.29 4.01
C ASP A 203 -13.15 4.45 4.67
N TYR A 204 -13.71 3.51 3.94
CA TYR A 204 -14.48 2.41 4.45
C TYR A 204 -13.73 1.10 4.23
N GLN A 205 -13.52 0.32 5.29
CA GLN A 205 -12.87 -0.99 5.23
C GLN A 205 -13.73 -2.04 5.91
N LYS A 206 -14.00 -3.15 5.20
CA LYS A 206 -14.69 -4.32 5.73
C LYS A 206 -13.86 -5.56 5.49
N SER A 207 -13.63 -6.33 6.56
CA SER A 207 -13.00 -7.64 6.48
C SER A 207 -13.98 -8.71 6.92
N THR A 208 -14.19 -9.72 6.06
CA THR A 208 -14.86 -10.95 6.38
C THR A 208 -13.84 -12.08 6.46
N SER A 209 -13.91 -12.90 7.49
CA SER A 209 -12.95 -13.99 7.72
C SER A 209 -13.68 -15.22 8.24
N ASN A 210 -13.13 -16.41 7.95
CA ASN A 210 -13.53 -17.63 8.66
C ASN A 210 -13.01 -17.66 10.10
N HIS A 211 -12.10 -16.74 10.45
CA HIS A 211 -11.56 -16.56 11.80
C HIS A 211 -12.18 -15.31 12.44
N ALA A 212 -12.88 -15.45 13.57
CA ALA A 212 -13.69 -14.39 14.18
C ALA A 212 -12.89 -13.12 14.54
N PHE A 213 -11.63 -13.27 15.00
CA PHE A 213 -10.77 -12.14 15.39
C PHE A 213 -10.34 -11.23 14.24
N TYR A 214 -10.53 -11.65 12.98
CA TYR A 214 -10.14 -10.87 11.80
C TYR A 214 -11.34 -10.29 11.04
N ARG A 215 -12.53 -10.34 11.66
CA ARG A 215 -13.72 -9.67 11.15
C ARG A 215 -13.76 -8.25 11.69
N TYR A 216 -13.87 -7.28 10.81
CA TYR A 216 -14.02 -5.88 11.22
C TYR A 216 -14.74 -5.07 10.15
N ASP A 217 -15.29 -3.96 10.60
CA ASP A 217 -15.90 -2.90 9.82
C ASP A 217 -15.35 -1.57 10.35
N LYS A 218 -14.80 -0.73 9.51
CA LYS A 218 -14.14 0.52 9.90
C LYS A 218 -14.48 1.64 8.96
N ASN A 219 -14.89 2.76 9.52
CA ASN A 219 -15.02 4.04 8.85
C ASN A 219 -13.96 5.01 9.41
N ARG A 220 -13.28 5.74 8.52
CA ARG A 220 -12.29 6.73 8.91
C ARG A 220 -12.42 7.96 8.02
N ILE A 221 -12.33 9.14 8.64
CA ILE A 221 -12.18 10.40 7.95
C ILE A 221 -10.86 10.99 8.45
N TYR A 222 -9.99 11.41 7.53
CA TYR A 222 -8.70 11.96 7.90
C TYR A 222 -8.25 13.03 6.91
N LEU A 223 -7.42 13.93 7.42
CA LEU A 223 -6.73 14.93 6.62
C LEU A 223 -5.35 14.38 6.24
N GLU A 224 -5.07 14.39 4.96
CA GLU A 224 -3.78 14.02 4.40
C GLU A 224 -3.08 15.27 3.90
N ILE A 225 -1.79 15.40 4.16
CA ILE A 225 -0.98 16.49 3.64
C ILE A 225 0.08 15.87 2.72
N GLY A 226 -0.04 16.13 1.45
CA GLY A 226 0.88 15.64 0.42
C GLY A 226 1.73 16.75 -0.15
N LYS A 227 3.01 16.48 -0.41
CA LYS A 227 3.90 17.35 -1.18
C LYS A 227 4.15 16.71 -2.54
N THR A 228 3.86 17.47 -3.58
CA THR A 228 4.26 17.11 -4.96
C THR A 228 5.56 17.84 -5.25
N PHE A 229 6.59 17.10 -5.62
CA PHE A 229 7.88 17.63 -6.03
C PHE A 229 7.94 17.78 -7.54
#